data_d068199e7e002e11eb74988e95f810e3
#
_entry.id   d068199e7e002e11eb74988e95f810e3
#
_cell.length_a   1.000
_cell.length_b   1.000
_cell.length_c   1.000
_cell.angle_alpha   90.00
_cell.angle_beta   90.00
_cell.angle_gamma   90.00
#
_symmetry.space_group_name_H-M   'P 1'
#
loop_
_entity.id
_entity.type
_entity.pdbx_description
1 polymer ?
#
loop_
_entity_poly.entity_id
_entity_poly.type
_entity_poly.pdbx_seq_one_letter_code
_entity_poly.pdbx_strand_id
1 'polypeptide(L)'
;MLKQITLVALMGLSASAMAGQWQVKLGGSVVAPTQDTQTALGVVEADHEYAFTPSVEYFFNDNISTELLLAAPISHDVQLAGTDVVRIKHLPPTLTAKYHFKNNTGFTPYIGVGGTAFVAWDERGKNALADADIKVKEDFGFAGQIGFNFQPADAKNWGVFFDARYAQISPEVQIEGLESFDLDIDPMVYTIGYSYKF
;
A
#
# COMPACT_ATOMS: atom_id res chain seq x y z
N MET A 1 24.10 5.08 -0.19
CA MET A 1 23.75 3.69 -0.54
C MET A 1 23.86 2.68 0.62
N LEU A 2 24.42 3.01 1.78
CA LEU A 2 24.58 2.05 2.91
C LEU A 2 23.46 2.10 3.96
N LYS A 3 22.51 3.04 3.88
CA LYS A 3 21.43 3.22 4.88
C LYS A 3 20.18 2.36 4.64
N GLN A 4 20.04 1.75 3.48
CA GLN A 4 18.84 0.97 3.13
C GLN A 4 18.94 -0.53 3.46
N ILE A 5 20.12 -1.04 3.76
CA ILE A 5 20.34 -2.47 4.04
C ILE A 5 20.11 -2.81 5.53
N THR A 6 20.15 -1.82 6.42
CA THR A 6 20.08 -2.04 7.87
C THR A 6 18.67 -2.37 8.37
N LEU A 7 17.62 -2.01 7.64
CA LEU A 7 16.23 -2.26 8.08
C LEU A 7 15.81 -3.73 7.91
N VAL A 8 16.36 -4.44 6.92
CA VAL A 8 16.04 -5.85 6.66
C VAL A 8 16.74 -6.79 7.65
N ALA A 9 17.90 -6.39 8.18
CA ALA A 9 18.68 -7.22 9.10
C ALA A 9 18.15 -7.22 10.55
N LEU A 10 17.35 -6.21 10.96
CA LEU A 10 16.80 -6.15 12.33
C LEU A 10 15.59 -7.07 12.54
N MET A 11 14.93 -7.54 11.48
CA MET A 11 13.79 -8.46 11.57
C MET A 11 14.19 -9.91 11.82
N GLY A 12 15.47 -10.26 11.71
CA GLY A 12 15.96 -11.64 11.81
C GLY A 12 16.30 -12.14 13.21
N LEU A 13 16.40 -11.29 14.21
CA LEU A 13 17.06 -11.65 15.49
C LEU A 13 16.14 -11.92 16.68
N SER A 14 14.83 -11.76 16.56
CA SER A 14 13.87 -12.02 17.67
C SER A 14 12.79 -13.05 17.34
N ALA A 15 12.86 -13.74 16.20
CA ALA A 15 11.81 -14.67 15.75
C ALA A 15 11.66 -15.94 16.61
N SER A 16 12.67 -16.31 17.39
CA SER A 16 12.66 -17.58 18.16
C SER A 16 11.88 -17.54 19.47
N ALA A 17 11.57 -16.35 20.01
CA ALA A 17 10.85 -16.22 21.28
C ALA A 17 9.32 -16.06 21.15
N MET A 18 8.80 -15.88 19.92
CA MET A 18 7.40 -15.58 19.64
C MET A 18 6.86 -16.45 18.49
N ALA A 19 7.25 -17.70 18.44
CA ALA A 19 6.79 -18.64 17.41
C ALA A 19 5.25 -18.74 17.40
N GLY A 20 4.65 -18.61 16.21
CA GLY A 20 3.22 -18.65 15.99
C GLY A 20 2.48 -17.31 16.04
N GLN A 21 3.14 -16.21 16.41
CA GLN A 21 2.53 -14.87 16.49
C GLN A 21 2.85 -13.97 15.30
N TRP A 22 3.89 -14.28 14.52
CA TRP A 22 4.29 -13.50 13.37
C TRP A 22 3.97 -14.20 12.06
N GLN A 23 3.48 -13.43 11.11
CA GLN A 23 3.27 -13.86 9.73
C GLN A 23 3.89 -12.84 8.78
N VAL A 24 4.65 -13.32 7.81
CA VAL A 24 5.16 -12.52 6.69
C VAL A 24 4.35 -12.88 5.45
N LYS A 25 3.98 -11.87 4.68
CA LYS A 25 3.27 -12.03 3.42
C LYS A 25 4.06 -11.38 2.30
N LEU A 26 4.08 -12.03 1.16
CA LEU A 26 4.68 -11.52 -0.08
C LEU A 26 3.60 -11.52 -1.15
N GLY A 27 3.19 -10.35 -1.59
CA GLY A 27 2.09 -10.17 -2.52
C GLY A 27 2.48 -9.42 -3.78
N GLY A 28 1.79 -9.73 -4.86
CA GLY A 28 1.68 -8.90 -6.06
C GLY A 28 0.34 -8.20 -6.03
N SER A 29 0.34 -6.90 -6.26
CA SER A 29 -0.85 -6.06 -6.16
C SER A 29 -1.11 -5.30 -7.45
N VAL A 30 -2.39 -5.08 -7.70
CA VAL A 30 -2.88 -4.06 -8.64
C VAL A 30 -3.39 -2.90 -7.80
N VAL A 31 -2.82 -1.72 -8.01
CA VAL A 31 -3.27 -0.46 -7.41
C VAL A 31 -4.15 0.23 -8.44
N ALA A 32 -5.42 0.38 -8.12
CA ALA A 32 -6.43 0.96 -9.00
C ALA A 32 -6.98 2.24 -8.35
N PRO A 33 -6.58 3.43 -8.81
CA PRO A 33 -7.21 4.68 -8.41
C PRO A 33 -8.71 4.64 -8.67
N THR A 34 -9.52 5.22 -7.77
CA THR A 34 -10.98 5.22 -7.91
C THR A 34 -11.55 6.61 -8.16
N GLN A 35 -10.73 7.64 -8.11
CA GLN A 35 -11.13 9.03 -8.28
C GLN A 35 -10.31 9.72 -9.38
N ASP A 36 -10.98 10.64 -10.05
CA ASP A 36 -10.37 11.58 -10.97
C ASP A 36 -10.54 12.98 -10.39
N THR A 37 -9.49 13.78 -10.38
CA THR A 37 -9.52 15.13 -9.82
C THR A 37 -9.81 16.17 -10.89
N GLN A 38 -10.89 16.93 -10.72
CA GLN A 38 -11.24 18.04 -11.59
C GLN A 38 -10.48 19.29 -11.17
N THR A 39 -9.64 19.82 -12.04
CA THR A 39 -8.89 21.05 -11.81
C THR A 39 -9.27 22.14 -12.84
N ALA A 40 -8.85 23.37 -12.58
CA ALA A 40 -9.01 24.47 -13.55
C ALA A 40 -8.25 24.21 -14.87
N LEU A 41 -7.27 23.31 -14.88
CA LEU A 41 -6.46 22.91 -16.04
C LEU A 41 -7.03 21.70 -16.79
N GLY A 42 -8.04 21.02 -16.23
CA GLY A 42 -8.63 19.81 -16.79
C GLY A 42 -8.73 18.66 -15.79
N VAL A 43 -9.03 17.48 -16.28
CA VAL A 43 -9.12 16.25 -15.49
C VAL A 43 -7.71 15.72 -15.24
N VAL A 44 -7.39 15.47 -13.98
CA VAL A 44 -6.16 14.81 -13.55
C VAL A 44 -6.49 13.37 -13.16
N GLU A 45 -5.81 12.42 -13.77
CA GLU A 45 -6.02 10.98 -13.61
C GLU A 45 -4.71 10.30 -13.18
N ALA A 46 -4.81 9.28 -12.34
CA ALA A 46 -3.68 8.42 -12.00
C ALA A 46 -3.87 7.03 -12.63
N ASP A 47 -2.82 6.51 -13.25
CA ASP A 47 -2.86 5.21 -13.92
C ASP A 47 -2.89 4.04 -12.93
N HIS A 48 -3.37 2.88 -13.41
CA HIS A 48 -3.27 1.62 -12.69
C HIS A 48 -1.81 1.16 -12.62
N GLU A 49 -1.38 0.71 -11.44
CA GLU A 49 -0.01 0.27 -11.23
C GLU A 49 0.07 -1.14 -10.66
N TYR A 50 1.15 -1.83 -11.01
CA TYR A 50 1.50 -3.11 -10.42
C TYR A 50 2.58 -2.92 -9.37
N ALA A 51 2.38 -3.46 -8.18
CA ALA A 51 3.29 -3.31 -7.07
C ALA A 51 3.63 -4.64 -6.40
N PHE A 52 4.87 -4.76 -5.94
CA PHE A 52 5.24 -5.78 -4.97
C PHE A 52 4.94 -5.24 -3.56
N THR A 53 4.11 -5.96 -2.81
CA THR A 53 3.58 -5.51 -1.52
C THR A 53 3.88 -6.52 -0.42
N PRO A 54 5.06 -6.48 0.18
CA PRO A 54 5.36 -7.27 1.36
C PRO A 54 4.62 -6.72 2.57
N SER A 55 4.17 -7.61 3.47
CA SER A 55 3.63 -7.20 4.76
C SER A 55 4.10 -8.09 5.91
N VAL A 56 4.02 -7.53 7.11
CA VAL A 56 4.28 -8.22 8.35
C VAL A 56 3.05 -8.10 9.24
N GLU A 57 2.57 -9.23 9.74
CA GLU A 57 1.38 -9.33 10.58
C GLU A 57 1.73 -9.96 11.91
N TYR A 58 1.29 -9.33 13.01
CA TYR A 58 1.43 -9.82 14.36
C TYR A 58 0.07 -10.21 14.94
N PHE A 59 -0.05 -11.44 15.41
CA PHE A 59 -1.27 -11.98 16.03
C PHE A 59 -1.22 -11.82 17.53
N PHE A 60 -2.14 -11.05 18.11
CA PHE A 60 -2.35 -10.94 19.55
C PHE A 60 -3.04 -12.19 20.11
N ASN A 61 -3.91 -12.81 19.30
CA ASN A 61 -4.59 -14.08 19.53
C ASN A 61 -5.05 -14.65 18.18
N ASP A 62 -5.78 -15.77 18.21
CA ASP A 62 -6.22 -16.46 16.98
C ASP A 62 -7.14 -15.61 16.08
N ASN A 63 -7.81 -14.61 16.62
CA ASN A 63 -8.80 -13.81 15.90
C ASN A 63 -8.34 -12.37 15.63
N ILE A 64 -7.39 -11.83 16.40
CA ILE A 64 -7.00 -10.41 16.33
C ILE A 64 -5.54 -10.29 15.99
N SER A 65 -5.25 -9.50 14.97
CA SER A 65 -3.90 -9.17 14.53
C SER A 65 -3.74 -7.70 14.17
N THR A 66 -2.51 -7.28 13.99
CA THR A 66 -2.14 -6.02 13.33
C THR A 66 -1.21 -6.32 12.17
N GLU A 67 -1.43 -5.66 11.04
CA GLU A 67 -0.63 -5.83 9.82
C GLU A 67 -0.06 -4.49 9.37
N LEU A 68 1.26 -4.47 9.13
CA LEU A 68 1.93 -3.38 8.44
C LEU A 68 2.20 -3.83 7.00
N LEU A 69 1.48 -3.23 6.06
CA LEU A 69 1.73 -3.36 4.63
C LEU A 69 2.77 -2.34 4.21
N LEU A 70 3.73 -2.80 3.43
CA LEU A 70 4.70 -1.97 2.72
C LEU A 70 4.50 -2.20 1.21
N ALA A 71 4.92 -1.24 0.40
CA ALA A 71 5.01 -1.42 -1.04
C ALA A 71 6.47 -1.22 -1.46
N ALA A 72 6.92 -1.87 -2.52
CA ALA A 72 8.09 -1.37 -3.22
C ALA A 72 7.77 0.05 -3.70
N PRO A 73 8.75 0.98 -3.76
CA PRO A 73 8.50 2.33 -4.27
C PRO A 73 7.79 2.28 -5.62
N ILE A 74 6.58 2.83 -5.67
CA ILE A 74 5.74 2.87 -6.85
C ILE A 74 6.00 4.19 -7.57
N SER A 75 6.12 4.16 -8.90
CA SER A 75 6.23 5.35 -9.73
C SER A 75 4.93 5.52 -10.48
N HIS A 76 4.19 6.58 -10.18
CA HIS A 76 2.98 6.96 -10.92
C HIS A 76 3.27 8.08 -11.89
N ASP A 77 2.72 7.96 -13.09
CA ASP A 77 2.58 9.06 -14.02
C ASP A 77 1.19 9.69 -13.82
N VAL A 78 1.19 10.99 -13.52
CA VAL A 78 -0.02 11.80 -13.39
C VAL A 78 -0.31 12.41 -14.74
N GLN A 79 -1.50 12.20 -15.24
CA GLN A 79 -1.96 12.70 -16.54
C GLN A 79 -2.86 13.91 -16.38
N LEU A 80 -2.69 14.91 -17.24
CA LEU A 80 -3.59 16.02 -17.42
C LEU A 80 -4.16 15.95 -18.83
N ALA A 81 -5.47 15.77 -18.95
CA ALA A 81 -6.16 15.62 -20.24
C ALA A 81 -5.49 14.56 -21.16
N GLY A 82 -5.11 13.40 -20.59
CA GLY A 82 -4.49 12.29 -21.30
C GLY A 82 -3.01 12.47 -21.66
N THR A 83 -2.33 13.49 -21.10
CA THR A 83 -0.90 13.71 -21.31
C THR A 83 -0.16 13.63 -19.98
N ASP A 84 0.90 12.81 -19.90
CA ASP A 84 1.75 12.73 -18.71
C ASP A 84 2.37 14.10 -18.40
N VAL A 85 2.12 14.63 -17.20
CA VAL A 85 2.62 15.94 -16.78
C VAL A 85 3.54 15.88 -15.57
N VAL A 86 3.38 14.86 -14.71
CA VAL A 86 4.20 14.67 -13.51
C VAL A 86 4.49 13.19 -13.34
N ARG A 87 5.70 12.87 -12.88
CA ARG A 87 6.07 11.55 -12.33
C ARG A 87 6.39 11.70 -10.86
N ILE A 88 5.77 10.87 -10.03
CA ILE A 88 5.94 10.85 -8.58
C ILE A 88 6.35 9.45 -8.15
N LYS A 89 7.36 9.35 -7.27
CA LYS A 89 7.62 8.13 -6.53
C LYS A 89 7.02 8.24 -5.14
N HIS A 90 6.30 7.22 -4.72
CA HIS A 90 5.68 7.22 -3.41
C HIS A 90 5.70 5.85 -2.75
N LEU A 91 5.51 5.84 -1.45
CA LEU A 91 5.35 4.66 -0.60
C LEU A 91 4.14 4.90 0.31
N PRO A 92 3.07 4.11 0.21
CA PRO A 92 1.94 4.19 1.11
C PRO A 92 2.00 3.08 2.19
N PRO A 93 2.81 3.22 3.27
CA PRO A 93 2.73 2.28 4.36
C PRO A 93 1.34 2.32 5.00
N THR A 94 0.76 1.15 5.21
CA THR A 94 -0.58 1.02 5.78
C THR A 94 -0.56 0.10 6.98
N LEU A 95 -1.05 0.61 8.12
CA LEU A 95 -1.17 -0.14 9.36
C LEU A 95 -2.65 -0.42 9.63
N THR A 96 -3.01 -1.70 9.78
CA THR A 96 -4.40 -2.12 10.03
C THR A 96 -4.50 -3.07 11.21
N ALA A 97 -5.57 -2.93 12.00
CA ALA A 97 -6.03 -3.94 12.94
C ALA A 97 -7.03 -4.85 12.20
N LYS A 98 -6.89 -6.17 12.38
CA LYS A 98 -7.67 -7.18 11.66
C LYS A 98 -8.41 -8.10 12.60
N TYR A 99 -9.59 -8.53 12.17
CA TYR A 99 -10.34 -9.61 12.81
C TYR A 99 -10.49 -10.78 11.85
N HIS A 100 -10.02 -11.96 12.28
CA HIS A 100 -10.04 -13.21 11.54
C HIS A 100 -11.21 -14.09 11.98
N PHE A 101 -12.04 -14.49 11.01
CA PHE A 101 -13.17 -15.40 11.24
C PHE A 101 -12.68 -16.85 11.19
N LYS A 102 -12.05 -17.30 12.28
CA LYS A 102 -11.53 -18.67 12.40
C LYS A 102 -12.65 -19.70 12.32
N ASN A 103 -12.37 -20.78 11.64
CA ASN A 103 -13.25 -21.94 11.46
C ASN A 103 -12.40 -23.22 11.37
N ASN A 104 -13.07 -24.37 11.23
CA ASN A 104 -12.42 -25.69 11.16
C ASN A 104 -11.90 -26.06 9.73
N THR A 105 -11.81 -25.09 8.84
CA THR A 105 -11.28 -25.28 7.48
C THR A 105 -9.96 -24.57 7.31
N GLY A 106 -9.25 -24.82 6.22
CA GLY A 106 -8.06 -24.05 5.85
C GLY A 106 -8.36 -22.61 5.37
N PHE A 107 -9.64 -22.25 5.18
CA PHE A 107 -10.06 -20.96 4.69
C PHE A 107 -10.42 -20.03 5.87
N THR A 108 -9.71 -18.93 6.02
CA THR A 108 -9.90 -17.95 7.11
C THR A 108 -10.16 -16.56 6.53
N PRO A 109 -11.42 -16.13 6.41
CA PRO A 109 -11.74 -14.76 6.03
C PRO A 109 -11.31 -13.76 7.11
N TYR A 110 -11.09 -12.51 6.72
CA TYR A 110 -10.83 -11.42 7.65
C TYR A 110 -11.36 -10.08 7.13
N ILE A 111 -11.55 -9.18 8.07
CA ILE A 111 -11.77 -7.75 7.83
C ILE A 111 -10.72 -6.96 8.60
N GLY A 112 -10.38 -5.76 8.15
CA GLY A 112 -9.43 -4.89 8.82
C GLY A 112 -9.74 -3.43 8.61
N VAL A 113 -9.31 -2.61 9.58
CA VAL A 113 -9.43 -1.16 9.55
C VAL A 113 -8.16 -0.53 10.09
N GLY A 114 -7.80 0.65 9.61
CA GLY A 114 -6.59 1.31 10.05
C GLY A 114 -6.32 2.62 9.34
N GLY A 115 -5.05 2.95 9.20
CA GLY A 115 -4.58 4.16 8.53
C GLY A 115 -3.47 3.88 7.54
N THR A 116 -3.40 4.73 6.54
CA THR A 116 -2.35 4.78 5.54
C THR A 116 -1.63 6.12 5.60
N ALA A 117 -0.34 6.12 5.33
CA ALA A 117 0.43 7.34 5.13
C ALA A 117 0.87 7.39 3.67
N PHE A 118 0.77 8.53 3.03
CA PHE A 118 1.30 8.77 1.69
C PHE A 118 2.57 9.60 1.82
N VAL A 119 3.71 9.01 1.44
CA VAL A 119 5.00 9.69 1.44
C VAL A 119 5.54 9.72 0.03
N ALA A 120 5.61 10.92 -0.56
CA ALA A 120 6.11 11.14 -1.91
C ALA A 120 7.56 11.65 -1.90
N TRP A 121 8.30 11.34 -2.96
CA TRP A 121 9.62 11.89 -3.24
C TRP A 121 9.94 11.74 -4.72
N ASP A 122 10.97 12.42 -5.20
CA ASP A 122 11.46 12.38 -6.58
C ASP A 122 10.36 12.81 -7.58
N GLU A 123 9.67 13.91 -7.22
CA GLU A 123 8.67 14.55 -8.09
C GLU A 123 9.38 15.18 -9.29
N ARG A 124 8.92 14.86 -10.48
CA ARG A 124 9.49 15.35 -11.74
C ARG A 124 8.40 15.80 -12.69
N GLY A 125 8.46 17.05 -13.08
CA GLY A 125 7.64 17.55 -14.18
C GLY A 125 8.01 16.87 -15.49
N LYS A 126 7.02 16.68 -16.34
CA LYS A 126 7.15 16.16 -17.70
C LYS A 126 6.42 17.07 -18.69
N ASN A 127 6.82 17.00 -19.96
CA ASN A 127 6.17 17.72 -21.04
C ASN A 127 5.97 19.22 -20.72
N ALA A 128 4.73 19.66 -20.60
CA ALA A 128 4.41 21.08 -20.32
C ALA A 128 4.92 21.58 -18.96
N LEU A 129 5.19 20.69 -18.00
CA LEU A 129 5.66 21.01 -16.66
C LEU A 129 7.11 20.57 -16.41
N ALA A 130 7.90 20.32 -17.45
CA ALA A 130 9.27 19.78 -17.36
C ALA A 130 10.23 20.68 -16.54
N ASP A 131 10.01 21.99 -16.54
CA ASP A 131 10.84 22.98 -15.84
C ASP A 131 10.15 23.54 -14.58
N ALA A 132 8.96 23.06 -14.21
CA ALA A 132 8.21 23.53 -13.04
C ALA A 132 8.72 22.88 -11.75
N ASP A 133 8.81 23.63 -10.66
CA ASP A 133 9.01 23.10 -9.31
C ASP A 133 7.68 22.53 -8.81
N ILE A 134 7.65 21.21 -8.60
CA ILE A 134 6.45 20.47 -8.16
C ILE A 134 6.73 19.86 -6.81
N LYS A 135 5.80 20.05 -5.87
CA LYS A 135 5.84 19.47 -4.53
C LYS A 135 4.54 18.76 -4.22
N VAL A 136 4.64 17.54 -3.74
CA VAL A 136 3.51 16.75 -3.26
C VAL A 136 3.67 16.57 -1.75
N LYS A 137 2.69 17.05 -0.97
CA LYS A 137 2.75 16.94 0.48
C LYS A 137 2.45 15.53 0.93
N GLU A 138 2.98 15.17 2.11
CA GLU A 138 2.59 13.94 2.80
C GLU A 138 1.10 14.01 3.18
N ASP A 139 0.44 12.85 3.11
CA ASP A 139 -0.96 12.71 3.48
C ASP A 139 -1.18 11.51 4.39
N PHE A 140 -2.23 11.56 5.22
CA PHE A 140 -2.62 10.50 6.14
C PHE A 140 -4.12 10.28 6.03
N GLY A 141 -4.51 9.06 5.71
CA GLY A 141 -5.91 8.73 5.55
C GLY A 141 -6.32 7.42 6.19
N PHE A 142 -7.61 7.13 6.08
CA PHE A 142 -8.21 5.89 6.53
C PHE A 142 -7.89 4.74 5.59
N ALA A 143 -7.79 3.52 6.14
CA ALA A 143 -7.69 2.30 5.35
C ALA A 143 -8.67 1.23 5.85
N GLY A 144 -9.32 0.55 4.91
CA GLY A 144 -10.18 -0.59 5.18
C GLY A 144 -9.79 -1.77 4.30
N GLN A 145 -9.91 -3.00 4.81
CA GLN A 145 -9.57 -4.19 4.02
C GLN A 145 -10.50 -5.36 4.32
N ILE A 146 -10.69 -6.20 3.31
CA ILE A 146 -11.31 -7.52 3.42
C ILE A 146 -10.46 -8.52 2.66
N GLY A 147 -10.42 -9.75 3.13
CA GLY A 147 -9.65 -10.78 2.44
C GLY A 147 -9.80 -12.14 3.09
N PHE A 148 -8.95 -13.05 2.67
CA PHE A 148 -8.86 -14.37 3.27
C PHE A 148 -7.44 -14.93 3.19
N ASN A 149 -7.11 -15.76 4.17
CA ASN A 149 -5.97 -16.66 4.10
C ASN A 149 -6.50 -18.07 3.80
N PHE A 150 -5.78 -18.80 2.96
CA PHE A 150 -6.03 -20.21 2.68
C PHE A 150 -4.77 -21.00 3.00
N GLN A 151 -4.87 -21.90 3.96
CA GLN A 151 -3.81 -22.84 4.35
C GLN A 151 -4.18 -24.24 3.88
N PRO A 152 -3.47 -24.83 2.91
CA PRO A 152 -3.68 -26.22 2.50
C PRO A 152 -3.54 -27.19 3.67
N ALA A 153 -4.23 -28.32 3.62
CA ALA A 153 -4.27 -29.28 4.73
C ALA A 153 -2.90 -29.91 5.08
N ASP A 154 -2.00 -29.96 4.11
CA ASP A 154 -0.62 -30.46 4.25
C ASP A 154 0.39 -29.36 4.60
N ALA A 155 -0.04 -28.09 4.58
CA ALA A 155 0.80 -26.95 4.89
C ALA A 155 0.94 -26.77 6.41
N LYS A 156 2.18 -26.75 6.91
CA LYS A 156 2.43 -26.50 8.34
C LYS A 156 2.36 -25.01 8.67
N ASN A 157 3.08 -24.19 7.91
CA ASN A 157 3.33 -22.80 8.26
C ASN A 157 3.06 -21.84 7.10
N TRP A 158 2.69 -22.33 5.93
CA TRP A 158 2.48 -21.52 4.74
C TRP A 158 1.05 -21.54 4.26
N GLY A 159 0.68 -20.52 3.52
CA GLY A 159 -0.60 -20.41 2.86
C GLY A 159 -0.55 -19.40 1.73
N VAL A 160 -1.67 -19.23 1.08
CA VAL A 160 -1.92 -18.17 0.11
C VAL A 160 -2.95 -17.21 0.68
N PHE A 161 -2.93 -15.97 0.23
CA PHE A 161 -3.92 -14.99 0.66
C PHE A 161 -4.41 -14.16 -0.53
N PHE A 162 -5.59 -13.63 -0.36
CA PHE A 162 -6.16 -12.58 -1.18
C PHE A 162 -6.62 -11.44 -0.29
N ASP A 163 -6.37 -10.21 -0.72
CA ASP A 163 -6.71 -8.98 0.00
C ASP A 163 -7.28 -7.95 -0.97
N ALA A 164 -8.37 -7.31 -0.60
CA ALA A 164 -8.90 -6.12 -1.25
C ALA A 164 -8.91 -4.99 -0.23
N ARG A 165 -8.20 -3.92 -0.50
CA ARG A 165 -7.97 -2.81 0.40
C ARG A 165 -8.33 -1.49 -0.26
N TYR A 166 -9.08 -0.68 0.46
CA TYR A 166 -9.29 0.73 0.16
C TYR A 166 -8.36 1.57 1.02
N ALA A 167 -7.76 2.59 0.45
CA ALA A 167 -6.97 3.57 1.18
C ALA A 167 -7.42 4.97 0.76
N GLN A 168 -7.74 5.82 1.74
CA GLN A 168 -8.02 7.22 1.48
C GLN A 168 -6.69 7.95 1.34
N ILE A 169 -6.43 8.55 0.17
CA ILE A 169 -5.19 9.23 -0.16
C ILE A 169 -5.52 10.45 -1.02
N SER A 170 -5.33 11.65 -0.45
CA SER A 170 -5.64 12.94 -1.11
C SER A 170 -4.53 13.97 -0.84
N PRO A 171 -3.30 13.76 -1.35
CA PRO A 171 -2.19 14.66 -1.11
C PRO A 171 -2.39 16.00 -1.82
N GLU A 172 -1.97 17.09 -1.16
CA GLU A 172 -1.93 18.42 -1.77
C GLU A 172 -0.76 18.50 -2.75
N VAL A 173 -1.05 18.91 -3.98
CA VAL A 173 -0.06 19.15 -5.04
C VAL A 173 0.14 20.65 -5.21
N GLN A 174 1.40 21.08 -5.16
CA GLN A 174 1.83 22.46 -5.38
C GLN A 174 2.69 22.54 -6.63
N ILE A 175 2.32 23.38 -7.58
CA ILE A 175 3.06 23.63 -8.82
C ILE A 175 3.43 25.12 -8.86
N GLU A 176 4.68 25.43 -9.13
CA GLU A 176 5.14 26.83 -9.19
C GLU A 176 4.32 27.63 -10.21
N GLY A 177 3.76 28.76 -9.74
CA GLY A 177 2.93 29.66 -10.55
C GLY A 177 1.46 29.25 -10.71
N LEU A 178 1.02 28.15 -10.05
CA LEU A 178 -0.37 27.72 -10.03
C LEU A 178 -0.92 27.64 -8.59
N GLU A 179 -2.24 27.65 -8.46
CA GLU A 179 -2.88 27.37 -7.17
C GLU A 179 -2.70 25.88 -6.81
N SER A 180 -2.48 25.60 -5.52
CA SER A 180 -2.43 24.23 -5.02
C SER A 180 -3.80 23.56 -5.11
N PHE A 181 -3.82 22.24 -5.29
CA PHE A 181 -5.03 21.42 -5.31
C PHE A 181 -4.79 20.08 -4.65
N ASP A 182 -5.86 19.47 -4.13
CA ASP A 182 -5.82 18.13 -3.59
C ASP A 182 -5.99 17.12 -4.74
N LEU A 183 -5.11 16.12 -4.79
CA LEU A 183 -5.17 15.04 -5.77
C LEU A 183 -5.83 13.80 -5.14
N ASP A 184 -7.13 13.65 -5.38
CA ASP A 184 -7.89 12.50 -4.88
C ASP A 184 -7.52 11.23 -5.65
N ILE A 185 -6.86 10.29 -5.00
CA ILE A 185 -6.44 9.01 -5.59
C ILE A 185 -7.34 7.88 -5.11
N ASP A 186 -7.54 7.80 -3.81
CA ASP A 186 -8.42 6.86 -3.09
C ASP A 186 -8.37 5.43 -3.67
N PRO A 187 -7.22 4.78 -3.74
CA PRO A 187 -7.07 3.55 -4.51
C PRO A 187 -7.74 2.35 -3.87
N MET A 188 -8.26 1.47 -4.73
CA MET A 188 -8.46 0.07 -4.40
C MET A 188 -7.19 -0.72 -4.73
N VAL A 189 -6.70 -1.49 -3.77
CA VAL A 189 -5.52 -2.34 -3.91
C VAL A 189 -5.94 -3.79 -3.79
N TYR A 190 -5.78 -4.54 -4.88
CA TYR A 190 -6.07 -5.97 -4.92
C TYR A 190 -4.76 -6.75 -4.88
N THR A 191 -4.58 -7.57 -3.87
CA THR A 191 -3.34 -8.32 -3.64
C THR A 191 -3.60 -9.81 -3.63
N ILE A 192 -2.76 -10.56 -4.31
CA ILE A 192 -2.66 -12.01 -4.16
C ILE A 192 -1.23 -12.37 -3.81
N GLY A 193 -1.05 -13.35 -2.94
CA GLY A 193 0.31 -13.68 -2.53
C GLY A 193 0.42 -14.90 -1.64
N TYR A 194 1.63 -15.04 -1.13
CA TYR A 194 2.07 -16.13 -0.29
C TYR A 194 2.30 -15.64 1.14
N SER A 195 1.90 -16.43 2.11
CA SER A 195 2.09 -16.13 3.54
C SER A 195 2.86 -17.24 4.25
N TYR A 196 3.69 -16.85 5.23
CA TYR A 196 4.42 -17.77 6.09
C TYR A 196 4.31 -17.32 7.55
N LYS A 197 3.87 -18.24 8.41
CA LYS A 197 3.71 -18.02 9.85
C LYS A 197 4.83 -18.70 10.62
N PHE A 198 5.47 -17.96 11.53
CA PHE A 198 6.58 -18.45 12.35
C PHE A 198 6.08 -19.01 13.68
#